data_0eebad5196b5ec5fe08783b8da396340
#
_entry.id   0eebad5196b5ec5fe08783b8da396340
#
_cell.length_a   1.000
_cell.length_b   1.000
_cell.length_c   1.000
_cell.angle_alpha   90.00
_cell.angle_beta   90.00
_cell.angle_gamma   90.00
#
_symmetry.space_group_name_H-M   'P 1'
#
loop_
_entity.id
_entity.type
_entity.pdbx_description
1 polymer ?
#
loop_
_entity_poly.entity_id
_entity_poly.type
_entity_poly.pdbx_seq_one_letter_code
_entity_poly.pdbx_strand_id
1 'polypeptide(L)'
;MSMYRIEFNDFFTSAFSVDCIIFGYSHGEIKALLIKRAMEPFENLWAIPGDLIYPDEDLEEAAERVLFELTGLKQIAMHQSQTFGKPNRHPQGRVITVSYFALIRIDDFEVKASSWAGDVQWVSLENMPALAFDHNHILSSTYEILKLKLQNEPVCFDLLPERFTLNEFQQLYEFAFDQAFDKANFRKKIKYIPLIAHDEKQQNVKHRPAKLFSFDKKTFEEATVNNSYTFKM
;
A
#
# COMPACT_ATOMS: atom_id res chain seq x y z
N MET A 1 -21.48 37.74 -22.65
CA MET A 1 -20.52 36.86 -21.94
C MET A 1 -20.34 37.41 -20.55
N SER A 2 -20.96 36.77 -19.54
CA SER A 2 -20.77 37.16 -18.13
C SER A 2 -19.36 36.76 -17.75
N MET A 3 -18.48 37.72 -17.51
CA MET A 3 -17.19 37.48 -16.88
C MET A 3 -17.47 37.02 -15.44
N TYR A 4 -17.33 35.73 -15.15
CA TYR A 4 -17.31 35.22 -13.80
C TYR A 4 -16.17 35.92 -13.06
N ARG A 5 -16.50 36.82 -12.16
CA ARG A 5 -15.55 37.45 -11.28
C ARG A 5 -15.32 36.44 -10.13
N ILE A 6 -14.23 35.67 -10.23
CA ILE A 6 -13.82 34.78 -9.18
C ILE A 6 -13.34 35.64 -8.01
N GLU A 7 -14.03 35.59 -6.88
CA GLU A 7 -13.59 36.24 -5.64
C GLU A 7 -12.55 35.39 -4.91
N PHE A 8 -11.62 36.02 -4.19
CA PHE A 8 -10.53 35.33 -3.49
C PHE A 8 -11.06 34.26 -2.50
N ASN A 9 -12.20 34.53 -1.85
CA ASN A 9 -12.87 33.61 -0.92
C ASN A 9 -13.34 32.30 -1.57
N ASP A 10 -13.60 32.28 -2.88
CA ASP A 10 -14.03 31.05 -3.58
C ASP A 10 -12.96 29.97 -3.58
N PHE A 11 -11.69 30.34 -3.43
CA PHE A 11 -10.57 29.41 -3.35
C PHE A 11 -10.41 28.76 -1.97
N PHE A 12 -10.94 29.35 -0.89
CA PHE A 12 -10.83 28.84 0.47
C PHE A 12 -12.02 27.95 0.91
N THR A 13 -12.88 27.57 -0.03
CA THR A 13 -14.03 26.71 0.24
C THR A 13 -13.74 25.21 0.11
N SER A 14 -12.50 24.85 -0.23
CA SER A 14 -12.10 23.46 -0.39
C SER A 14 -11.40 22.92 0.86
N ALA A 15 -11.81 21.75 1.32
CA ALA A 15 -11.09 21.00 2.34
C ALA A 15 -10.06 20.08 1.71
N PHE A 16 -9.03 19.77 2.46
CA PHE A 16 -8.02 18.77 2.10
C PHE A 16 -8.12 17.57 3.04
N SER A 17 -7.89 16.39 2.50
CA SER A 17 -7.84 15.14 3.27
C SER A 17 -6.67 14.27 2.83
N VAL A 18 -6.33 13.30 3.64
CA VAL A 18 -5.43 12.21 3.29
C VAL A 18 -6.19 10.89 3.34
N ASP A 19 -5.88 9.97 2.41
CA ASP A 19 -6.36 8.60 2.41
C ASP A 19 -5.16 7.66 2.46
N CYS A 20 -5.09 6.77 3.47
CA CYS A 20 -3.97 5.87 3.73
C CYS A 20 -4.29 4.45 3.28
N ILE A 21 -3.81 4.06 2.11
CA ILE A 21 -4.02 2.73 1.55
C ILE A 21 -2.92 1.80 2.05
N ILE A 22 -3.23 0.95 3.04
CA ILE A 22 -2.27 0.00 3.56
C ILE A 22 -2.52 -1.36 2.92
N PHE A 23 -1.60 -1.77 2.08
CA PHE A 23 -1.55 -3.12 1.54
C PHE A 23 -0.80 -4.02 2.51
N GLY A 24 -1.41 -5.13 2.87
CA GLY A 24 -0.84 -6.12 3.76
C GLY A 24 -0.63 -7.44 3.03
N TYR A 25 0.55 -8.02 3.18
CA TYR A 25 0.86 -9.35 2.64
C TYR A 25 0.87 -10.40 3.74
N SER A 26 0.14 -11.48 3.55
CA SER A 26 0.16 -12.67 4.41
C SER A 26 -0.26 -13.90 3.63
N HIS A 27 0.45 -15.02 3.84
CA HIS A 27 0.15 -16.33 3.24
C HIS A 27 -0.03 -16.34 1.71
N GLY A 28 0.74 -15.51 0.99
CA GLY A 28 0.68 -15.44 -0.47
C GLY A 28 -0.41 -14.53 -1.01
N GLU A 29 -1.09 -13.76 -0.17
CA GLU A 29 -2.21 -12.89 -0.54
C GLU A 29 -1.93 -11.44 -0.12
N ILE A 30 -2.27 -10.48 -1.00
CA ILE A 30 -2.29 -9.06 -0.66
C ILE A 30 -3.72 -8.66 -0.28
N LYS A 31 -3.84 -7.99 0.86
CA LYS A 31 -5.10 -7.45 1.40
C LYS A 31 -4.99 -5.96 1.55
N ALA A 32 -6.13 -5.27 1.59
CA ALA A 32 -6.18 -3.87 1.97
C ALA A 32 -6.73 -3.74 3.40
N LEU A 33 -6.17 -2.81 4.17
CA LEU A 33 -6.70 -2.45 5.47
C LEU A 33 -7.88 -1.51 5.28
N LEU A 34 -9.03 -1.90 5.82
CA LEU A 34 -10.25 -1.09 5.81
C LEU A 34 -10.70 -0.80 7.22
N ILE A 35 -11.34 0.34 7.40
CA ILE A 35 -12.07 0.71 8.61
C ILE A 35 -13.57 0.69 8.32
N LYS A 36 -14.38 0.38 9.33
CA LYS A 36 -15.82 0.57 9.29
C LYS A 36 -16.17 1.92 9.89
N ARG A 37 -16.84 2.77 9.13
CA ARG A 37 -17.21 4.11 9.60
C ARG A 37 -18.27 4.03 10.70
N ALA A 38 -18.05 4.74 11.80
CA ALA A 38 -19.02 4.87 12.90
C ALA A 38 -19.73 6.22 12.91
N MET A 39 -19.62 7.01 11.82
CA MET A 39 -20.23 8.33 11.70
C MET A 39 -20.61 8.67 10.26
N GLU A 40 -21.54 9.62 10.13
CA GLU A 40 -21.91 10.21 8.84
C GLU A 40 -20.77 11.06 8.22
N PRO A 41 -20.70 11.19 6.90
CA PRO A 41 -21.49 10.47 5.90
C PRO A 41 -21.03 9.01 5.74
N PHE A 42 -21.91 8.14 5.23
CA PHE A 42 -21.65 6.73 5.00
C PHE A 42 -21.40 5.90 6.26
N GLU A 43 -22.11 6.18 7.35
CA GLU A 43 -22.07 5.39 8.57
C GLU A 43 -22.31 3.88 8.26
N ASN A 44 -21.56 3.02 8.95
CA ASN A 44 -21.55 1.56 8.78
C ASN A 44 -20.98 1.02 7.45
N LEU A 45 -20.54 1.86 6.51
CA LEU A 45 -19.80 1.41 5.33
C LEU A 45 -18.32 1.24 5.63
N TRP A 46 -17.69 0.34 4.87
CA TRP A 46 -16.24 0.19 4.87
C TRP A 46 -15.59 1.33 4.08
N ALA A 47 -14.41 1.74 4.52
CA ALA A 47 -13.65 2.83 3.91
C ALA A 47 -12.13 2.58 4.05
N ILE A 48 -11.36 3.22 3.21
CA ILE A 48 -9.91 3.41 3.44
C ILE A 48 -9.75 4.29 4.68
N PRO A 49 -8.78 4.04 5.57
CA PRO A 49 -8.41 5.00 6.62
C PRO A 49 -8.09 6.37 6.02
N GLY A 50 -8.86 7.39 6.37
CA GLY A 50 -8.71 8.74 5.82
C GLY A 50 -9.44 9.75 6.66
N ASP A 51 -8.93 10.99 6.71
CA ASP A 51 -9.54 12.12 7.42
C ASP A 51 -9.03 13.45 6.85
N LEU A 52 -9.64 14.54 7.32
CA LEU A 52 -9.24 15.90 6.99
C LEU A 52 -7.86 16.24 7.57
N ILE A 53 -7.15 17.10 6.86
CA ILE A 53 -5.86 17.67 7.29
C ILE A 53 -6.14 18.85 8.22
N TYR A 54 -5.47 18.91 9.35
CA TYR A 54 -5.56 20.05 10.27
C TYR A 54 -4.74 21.25 9.74
N PRO A 55 -5.11 22.48 10.14
CA PRO A 55 -4.44 23.69 9.61
C PRO A 55 -2.95 23.83 9.96
N ASP A 56 -2.49 23.10 10.97
CA ASP A 56 -1.14 23.17 11.56
C ASP A 56 -0.29 21.92 11.32
N GLU A 57 -0.74 21.01 10.45
CA GLU A 57 0.02 19.81 10.07
C GLU A 57 0.29 19.77 8.56
N ASP A 58 1.39 19.15 8.15
CA ASP A 58 1.65 18.85 6.76
C ASP A 58 1.03 17.51 6.32
N LEU A 59 1.21 17.15 5.05
CA LEU A 59 0.57 15.98 4.45
C LEU A 59 1.06 14.67 5.06
N GLU A 60 2.34 14.57 5.35
CA GLU A 60 2.96 13.38 5.94
C GLU A 60 2.55 13.21 7.40
N GLU A 61 2.52 14.30 8.17
CA GLU A 61 2.05 14.31 9.56
C GLU A 61 0.57 13.93 9.65
N ALA A 62 -0.26 14.48 8.74
CA ALA A 62 -1.67 14.12 8.64
C ALA A 62 -1.86 12.63 8.34
N ALA A 63 -1.10 12.08 7.39
CA ALA A 63 -1.19 10.67 7.02
C ALA A 63 -0.78 9.75 8.18
N GLU A 64 0.31 10.06 8.91
CA GLU A 64 0.74 9.30 10.08
C GLU A 64 -0.29 9.37 11.23
N ARG A 65 -0.82 10.57 11.52
CA ARG A 65 -1.86 10.76 12.53
C ARG A 65 -3.10 9.96 12.20
N VAL A 66 -3.63 10.13 10.99
CA VAL A 66 -4.87 9.45 10.55
C VAL A 66 -4.73 7.94 10.61
N LEU A 67 -3.62 7.41 10.11
CA LEU A 67 -3.35 5.98 10.17
C LEU A 67 -3.33 5.49 11.62
N PHE A 68 -2.60 6.18 12.49
CA PHE A 68 -2.51 5.82 13.89
C PHE A 68 -3.86 5.92 14.62
N GLU A 69 -4.56 7.04 14.47
CA GLU A 69 -5.84 7.28 15.16
C GLU A 69 -6.93 6.28 14.78
N LEU A 70 -6.95 5.80 13.54
CA LEU A 70 -8.00 4.92 13.05
C LEU A 70 -7.68 3.43 13.17
N THR A 71 -6.40 3.06 13.16
CA THR A 71 -5.98 1.66 13.06
C THR A 71 -4.97 1.21 14.12
N GLY A 72 -4.40 2.14 14.88
CA GLY A 72 -3.34 1.88 15.84
C GLY A 72 -1.94 1.64 15.23
N LEU A 73 -1.81 1.63 13.90
CA LEU A 73 -0.54 1.43 13.21
C LEU A 73 0.40 2.63 13.42
N LYS A 74 1.67 2.35 13.67
CA LYS A 74 2.73 3.36 13.90
C LYS A 74 3.97 3.03 13.08
N GLN A 75 4.75 4.07 12.78
CA GLN A 75 6.06 3.95 12.15
C GLN A 75 6.00 3.17 10.82
N ILE A 76 4.92 3.37 10.08
CA ILE A 76 4.76 2.81 8.75
C ILE A 76 5.30 3.83 7.74
N ALA A 77 6.33 3.43 6.99
CA ALA A 77 6.83 4.24 5.88
C ALA A 77 5.77 4.27 4.76
N MET A 78 5.14 5.42 4.58
CA MET A 78 4.14 5.63 3.54
C MET A 78 4.72 6.41 2.36
N HIS A 79 4.23 6.10 1.17
CA HIS A 79 4.60 6.79 -0.07
C HIS A 79 3.38 7.54 -0.61
N GLN A 80 3.55 8.81 -0.94
CA GLN A 80 2.51 9.54 -1.64
C GLN A 80 2.23 8.87 -3.00
N SER A 81 0.95 8.72 -3.32
CA SER A 81 0.47 8.11 -4.56
C SER A 81 -0.08 9.15 -5.51
N GLN A 82 -1.37 9.41 -5.43
CA GLN A 82 -2.09 10.31 -6.32
C GLN A 82 -2.93 11.31 -5.55
N THR A 83 -3.35 12.37 -6.24
CA THR A 83 -4.33 13.34 -5.73
C THR A 83 -5.65 13.16 -6.46
N PHE A 84 -6.75 13.06 -5.71
CA PHE A 84 -8.10 12.90 -6.22
C PHE A 84 -8.91 14.17 -5.91
N GLY A 85 -9.25 14.91 -6.95
CA GLY A 85 -9.92 16.19 -6.82
C GLY A 85 -11.17 16.32 -7.69
N LYS A 86 -11.84 15.20 -8.04
CA LYS A 86 -13.07 15.26 -8.83
C LYS A 86 -14.15 16.04 -8.05
N PRO A 87 -14.84 17.03 -8.68
CA PRO A 87 -15.99 17.66 -8.06
C PRO A 87 -17.02 16.63 -7.60
N ASN A 88 -17.68 16.88 -6.48
CA ASN A 88 -18.72 16.01 -5.92
C ASN A 88 -18.26 14.60 -5.50
N ARG A 89 -16.94 14.38 -5.33
CA ARG A 89 -16.45 13.12 -4.74
C ARG A 89 -16.87 12.95 -3.27
N HIS A 90 -17.08 14.06 -2.58
CA HIS A 90 -17.51 14.10 -1.18
C HIS A 90 -18.88 14.78 -1.07
N PRO A 91 -19.88 14.21 -0.33
CA PRO A 91 -21.24 14.71 -0.32
C PRO A 91 -21.41 16.05 0.45
N GLN A 92 -20.51 16.37 1.37
CA GLN A 92 -20.59 17.57 2.19
C GLN A 92 -19.87 18.79 1.59
N GLY A 93 -19.24 18.64 0.42
CA GLY A 93 -18.59 19.79 -0.25
C GLY A 93 -17.35 19.43 -1.05
N ARG A 94 -16.60 20.45 -1.41
CA ARG A 94 -15.38 20.30 -2.18
C ARG A 94 -14.26 19.74 -1.28
N VAL A 95 -13.84 18.51 -1.52
CA VAL A 95 -12.71 17.87 -0.84
C VAL A 95 -11.70 17.39 -1.88
N ILE A 96 -10.45 17.70 -1.68
CA ILE A 96 -9.31 17.17 -2.44
C ILE A 96 -8.55 16.25 -1.50
N THR A 97 -8.34 14.99 -1.89
CA THR A 97 -7.56 14.06 -1.09
C THR A 97 -6.21 13.76 -1.72
N VAL A 98 -5.18 13.66 -0.89
CA VAL A 98 -3.89 13.12 -1.26
C VAL A 98 -3.81 11.69 -0.71
N SER A 99 -3.63 10.72 -1.61
CA SER A 99 -3.52 9.33 -1.20
C SER A 99 -2.07 8.96 -0.90
N TYR A 100 -1.90 8.23 0.18
CA TYR A 100 -0.65 7.60 0.61
C TYR A 100 -0.82 6.10 0.61
N PHE A 101 0.22 5.35 0.30
CA PHE A 101 0.17 3.91 0.46
C PHE A 101 1.42 3.38 1.15
N ALA A 102 1.23 2.26 1.81
CA ALA A 102 2.30 1.43 2.35
C ALA A 102 2.06 -0.02 2.00
N LEU A 103 3.13 -0.80 2.08
CA LEU A 103 3.12 -2.23 1.86
C LEU A 103 3.82 -2.89 3.05
N ILE A 104 3.07 -3.70 3.82
CA ILE A 104 3.55 -4.27 5.08
C ILE A 104 3.24 -5.76 5.17
N ARG A 105 3.96 -6.47 6.02
CA ARG A 105 3.59 -7.85 6.41
C ARG A 105 2.52 -7.77 7.50
N ILE A 106 1.37 -8.41 7.26
CA ILE A 106 0.25 -8.40 8.23
C ILE A 106 0.69 -8.96 9.58
N ASP A 107 1.50 -10.03 9.56
CA ASP A 107 1.90 -10.77 10.76
C ASP A 107 2.82 -9.96 11.70
N ASP A 108 3.40 -8.85 11.23
CA ASP A 108 4.29 -8.01 12.03
C ASP A 108 3.54 -6.90 12.80
N PHE A 109 2.23 -6.75 12.55
CA PHE A 109 1.45 -5.63 13.08
C PHE A 109 0.11 -6.08 13.64
N GLU A 110 -0.27 -5.52 14.77
CA GLU A 110 -1.61 -5.63 15.32
C GLU A 110 -2.42 -4.39 14.97
N VAL A 111 -3.61 -4.56 14.40
CA VAL A 111 -4.52 -3.48 14.06
C VAL A 111 -5.69 -3.45 15.04
N LYS A 112 -6.09 -2.25 15.44
CA LYS A 112 -7.19 -2.04 16.39
C LYS A 112 -7.97 -0.80 16.00
N ALA A 113 -9.27 -0.97 15.76
CA ALA A 113 -10.16 0.15 15.53
C ALA A 113 -10.14 1.14 16.72
N SER A 114 -10.02 2.41 16.41
CA SER A 114 -9.92 3.48 17.39
C SER A 114 -10.53 4.78 16.83
N SER A 115 -10.68 5.79 17.66
CA SER A 115 -11.33 7.04 17.28
C SER A 115 -12.76 6.79 16.77
N TRP A 116 -13.10 7.31 15.60
CA TRP A 116 -14.40 7.12 14.95
C TRP A 116 -14.48 5.89 14.04
N ALA A 117 -13.46 5.04 14.00
CA ALA A 117 -13.53 3.74 13.35
C ALA A 117 -14.25 2.73 14.27
N GLY A 118 -15.40 2.22 13.83
CA GLY A 118 -16.16 1.22 14.57
C GLY A 118 -15.58 -0.18 14.49
N ASP A 119 -14.82 -0.48 13.43
CA ASP A 119 -14.13 -1.74 13.21
C ASP A 119 -12.94 -1.53 12.28
N VAL A 120 -11.98 -2.48 12.24
CA VAL A 120 -10.84 -2.50 11.32
C VAL A 120 -10.59 -3.92 10.85
N GLN A 121 -10.39 -4.10 9.55
CA GLN A 121 -10.25 -5.43 8.97
C GLN A 121 -9.30 -5.43 7.77
N TRP A 122 -8.52 -6.51 7.64
CA TRP A 122 -7.81 -6.86 6.42
C TRP A 122 -8.76 -7.57 5.44
N VAL A 123 -8.98 -6.98 4.27
CA VAL A 123 -9.90 -7.50 3.26
C VAL A 123 -9.12 -7.85 1.99
N SER A 124 -9.35 -9.05 1.46
CA SER A 124 -8.79 -9.48 0.18
C SER A 124 -9.19 -8.53 -0.95
N LEU A 125 -8.25 -8.21 -1.83
CA LEU A 125 -8.54 -7.36 -3.00
C LEU A 125 -9.57 -7.99 -3.93
N GLU A 126 -9.63 -9.33 -4.00
CA GLU A 126 -10.62 -10.06 -4.81
C GLU A 126 -12.06 -9.94 -4.25
N ASN A 127 -12.19 -9.82 -2.94
CA ASN A 127 -13.47 -9.78 -2.25
C ASN A 127 -13.81 -8.39 -1.70
N MET A 128 -13.34 -7.34 -2.39
CA MET A 128 -13.51 -5.96 -1.95
C MET A 128 -14.98 -5.53 -1.96
N PRO A 129 -15.55 -5.11 -0.82
CA PRO A 129 -16.91 -4.61 -0.76
C PRO A 129 -17.06 -3.26 -1.46
N ALA A 130 -18.30 -2.79 -1.59
CA ALA A 130 -18.54 -1.39 -1.91
C ALA A 130 -18.06 -0.52 -0.75
N LEU A 131 -17.15 0.42 -1.03
CA LEU A 131 -16.58 1.33 -0.06
C LEU A 131 -17.32 2.68 -0.06
N ALA A 132 -17.21 3.41 1.04
CA ALA A 132 -17.67 4.78 1.15
C ALA A 132 -16.96 5.70 0.13
N PHE A 133 -17.59 6.79 -0.23
CA PHE A 133 -17.06 7.78 -1.17
C PHE A 133 -16.65 7.17 -2.52
N ASP A 134 -15.52 7.62 -3.04
CA ASP A 134 -14.86 7.07 -4.23
C ASP A 134 -13.69 6.12 -3.87
N HIS A 135 -13.69 5.54 -2.67
CA HIS A 135 -12.57 4.75 -2.14
C HIS A 135 -12.28 3.48 -2.95
N ASN A 136 -13.27 2.85 -3.61
CA ASN A 136 -12.98 1.76 -4.54
C ASN A 136 -12.10 2.24 -5.71
N HIS A 137 -12.32 3.46 -6.22
CA HIS A 137 -11.52 4.03 -7.28
C HIS A 137 -10.11 4.40 -6.80
N ILE A 138 -10.00 5.00 -5.61
CA ILE A 138 -8.70 5.33 -5.00
C ILE A 138 -7.88 4.06 -4.80
N LEU A 139 -8.47 3.02 -4.20
CA LEU A 139 -7.82 1.74 -3.95
C LEU A 139 -7.32 1.08 -5.24
N SER A 140 -8.18 0.98 -6.27
CA SER A 140 -7.81 0.37 -7.54
C SER A 140 -6.70 1.13 -8.26
N SER A 141 -6.77 2.46 -8.28
CA SER A 141 -5.75 3.32 -8.91
C SER A 141 -4.40 3.21 -8.19
N THR A 142 -4.41 3.17 -6.85
CA THR A 142 -3.19 3.01 -6.05
C THR A 142 -2.60 1.62 -6.18
N TYR A 143 -3.43 0.59 -6.33
CA TYR A 143 -2.95 -0.78 -6.57
C TYR A 143 -2.21 -0.91 -7.91
N GLU A 144 -2.65 -0.22 -8.97
CA GLU A 144 -1.89 -0.18 -10.23
C GLU A 144 -0.51 0.49 -10.05
N ILE A 145 -0.41 1.55 -9.23
CA ILE A 145 0.88 2.17 -8.90
C ILE A 145 1.76 1.19 -8.11
N LEU A 146 1.19 0.48 -7.14
CA LEU A 146 1.92 -0.56 -6.40
C LEU A 146 2.48 -1.63 -7.35
N LYS A 147 1.69 -2.12 -8.31
CA LYS A 147 2.17 -3.09 -9.30
C LYS A 147 3.36 -2.56 -10.11
N LEU A 148 3.29 -1.31 -10.56
CA LEU A 148 4.41 -0.67 -11.27
C LEU A 148 5.65 -0.55 -10.39
N LYS A 149 5.51 -0.25 -9.10
CA LYS A 149 6.63 -0.22 -8.16
C LYS A 149 7.22 -1.62 -7.96
N LEU A 150 6.40 -2.64 -7.77
CA LEU A 150 6.85 -4.03 -7.66
C LEU A 150 7.63 -4.51 -8.90
N GLN A 151 7.31 -3.98 -10.10
CA GLN A 151 8.05 -4.30 -11.32
C GLN A 151 9.40 -3.60 -11.42
N ASN A 152 9.52 -2.39 -10.90
CA ASN A 152 10.64 -1.50 -11.19
C ASN A 152 11.49 -1.15 -9.96
N GLU A 153 11.03 -1.50 -8.77
CA GLU A 153 11.68 -1.20 -7.49
C GLU A 153 11.72 -2.46 -6.60
N PRO A 154 12.71 -2.62 -5.74
CA PRO A 154 12.86 -3.79 -4.87
C PRO A 154 11.93 -3.79 -3.65
N VAL A 155 10.84 -3.03 -3.68
CA VAL A 155 9.88 -2.89 -2.56
C VAL A 155 9.23 -4.21 -2.12
N CYS A 156 9.27 -5.23 -2.97
CA CYS A 156 8.77 -6.56 -2.64
C CYS A 156 9.54 -7.24 -1.51
N PHE A 157 10.80 -6.86 -1.26
CA PHE A 157 11.61 -7.46 -0.21
C PHE A 157 11.21 -7.02 1.19
N ASP A 158 10.53 -5.88 1.33
CA ASP A 158 9.96 -5.43 2.60
C ASP A 158 8.76 -6.30 3.03
N LEU A 159 8.17 -7.05 2.08
CA LEU A 159 7.07 -7.99 2.33
C LEU A 159 7.52 -9.41 2.64
N LEU A 160 8.71 -9.77 2.20
CA LEU A 160 9.26 -11.09 2.45
C LEU A 160 9.89 -11.15 3.84
N PRO A 161 9.94 -12.33 4.47
CA PRO A 161 10.80 -12.52 5.63
C PRO A 161 12.24 -12.11 5.29
N GLU A 162 13.03 -11.69 6.30
CA GLU A 162 14.45 -11.41 6.11
C GLU A 162 15.16 -12.56 5.36
N ARG A 163 14.73 -13.79 5.64
CA ARG A 163 15.15 -15.01 4.94
C ARG A 163 13.96 -15.70 4.32
N PHE A 164 13.92 -15.74 3.01
CA PHE A 164 12.82 -16.28 2.22
C PHE A 164 13.27 -17.36 1.24
N THR A 165 12.33 -18.13 0.75
CA THR A 165 12.55 -19.09 -0.33
C THR A 165 12.24 -18.42 -1.69
N LEU A 166 12.84 -18.90 -2.76
CA LEU A 166 12.49 -18.43 -4.12
C LEU A 166 11.03 -18.74 -4.50
N ASN A 167 10.39 -19.68 -3.83
CA ASN A 167 8.97 -19.96 -4.02
C ASN A 167 8.09 -18.89 -3.38
N GLU A 168 8.38 -18.44 -2.17
CA GLU A 168 7.68 -17.33 -1.53
C GLU A 168 7.84 -16.05 -2.35
N PHE A 169 9.04 -15.81 -2.88
CA PHE A 169 9.30 -14.69 -3.76
C PHE A 169 8.48 -14.76 -5.05
N GLN A 170 8.40 -15.94 -5.68
CA GLN A 170 7.56 -16.15 -6.86
C GLN A 170 6.09 -15.97 -6.56
N GLN A 171 5.58 -16.55 -5.48
CA GLN A 171 4.18 -16.45 -5.07
C GLN A 171 3.75 -15.00 -4.83
N LEU A 172 4.61 -14.18 -4.22
CA LEU A 172 4.32 -12.75 -4.03
C LEU A 172 4.06 -12.05 -5.38
N TYR A 173 4.89 -12.34 -6.39
CA TYR A 173 4.71 -11.75 -7.72
C TYR A 173 3.53 -12.35 -8.47
N GLU A 174 3.31 -13.65 -8.40
CA GLU A 174 2.15 -14.31 -8.99
C GLU A 174 0.85 -13.70 -8.47
N PHE A 175 0.80 -13.45 -7.18
CA PHE A 175 -0.35 -12.82 -6.57
C PHE A 175 -0.49 -11.33 -6.96
N ALA A 176 0.61 -10.55 -6.87
CA ALA A 176 0.58 -9.11 -7.16
C ALA A 176 0.15 -8.80 -8.60
N PHE A 177 0.42 -9.73 -9.54
CA PHE A 177 0.11 -9.55 -10.96
C PHE A 177 -1.08 -10.40 -11.45
N ASP A 178 -1.72 -11.14 -10.54
CA ASP A 178 -2.79 -12.09 -10.89
C ASP A 178 -2.39 -12.98 -12.09
N GLN A 179 -1.16 -13.47 -12.05
CA GLN A 179 -0.56 -14.22 -13.16
C GLN A 179 0.38 -15.31 -12.64
N ALA A 180 0.15 -16.55 -13.07
CA ALA A 180 1.09 -17.63 -12.81
C ALA A 180 2.39 -17.45 -13.62
N PHE A 181 3.53 -17.63 -12.97
CA PHE A 181 4.85 -17.60 -13.60
C PHE A 181 5.42 -19.01 -13.76
N ASP A 182 5.93 -19.31 -14.94
CA ASP A 182 6.76 -20.50 -15.11
C ASP A 182 8.01 -20.42 -14.23
N LYS A 183 8.24 -21.47 -13.43
CA LYS A 183 9.34 -21.49 -12.44
C LYS A 183 10.72 -21.29 -13.06
N ALA A 184 10.95 -21.83 -14.26
CA ALA A 184 12.25 -21.70 -14.92
C ALA A 184 12.46 -20.26 -15.45
N ASN A 185 11.41 -19.66 -16.01
CA ASN A 185 11.45 -18.29 -16.50
C ASN A 185 11.58 -17.29 -15.34
N PHE A 186 10.85 -17.49 -14.26
CA PHE A 186 10.99 -16.67 -13.04
C PHE A 186 12.43 -16.72 -12.52
N ARG A 187 13.00 -17.92 -12.36
CA ARG A 187 14.38 -18.09 -11.91
C ARG A 187 15.41 -17.44 -12.83
N LYS A 188 15.17 -17.40 -14.15
CA LYS A 188 16.03 -16.69 -15.09
C LYS A 188 15.99 -15.18 -14.86
N LYS A 189 14.78 -14.63 -14.63
CA LYS A 189 14.61 -13.20 -14.34
C LYS A 189 15.31 -12.78 -13.05
N ILE A 190 15.10 -13.51 -11.97
CA ILE A 190 15.66 -13.17 -10.65
C ILE A 190 17.17 -13.43 -10.55
N LYS A 191 17.79 -14.08 -11.52
CA LYS A 191 19.25 -14.35 -11.53
C LYS A 191 20.08 -13.06 -11.43
N TYR A 192 19.55 -11.97 -11.93
CA TYR A 192 20.21 -10.66 -11.92
C TYR A 192 19.91 -9.84 -10.67
N ILE A 193 18.97 -10.27 -9.83
CA ILE A 193 18.67 -9.62 -8.57
C ILE A 193 19.75 -10.01 -7.55
N PRO A 194 20.35 -9.06 -6.84
CA PRO A 194 21.37 -9.35 -5.84
C PRO A 194 20.74 -10.05 -4.63
N LEU A 195 20.86 -11.37 -4.60
CA LEU A 195 20.41 -12.24 -3.52
C LEU A 195 21.60 -12.95 -2.87
N ILE A 196 21.61 -12.93 -1.53
CA ILE A 196 22.54 -13.73 -0.73
C ILE A 196 21.90 -15.09 -0.48
N ALA A 197 22.58 -16.16 -0.86
CA ALA A 197 22.14 -17.51 -0.59
C ALA A 197 22.70 -17.99 0.75
N HIS A 198 21.84 -18.53 1.61
CA HIS A 198 22.20 -19.05 2.93
C HIS A 198 22.33 -20.59 2.92
N ASP A 199 23.22 -21.13 3.77
CA ASP A 199 23.33 -22.58 3.94
C ASP A 199 22.16 -23.16 4.74
N GLU A 200 21.45 -22.31 5.44
CA GLU A 200 20.23 -22.66 6.15
C GLU A 200 19.11 -23.04 5.18
N LYS A 201 18.27 -23.94 5.64
CA LYS A 201 17.07 -24.38 4.92
C LYS A 201 15.84 -24.09 5.75
N GLN A 202 14.72 -24.01 5.05
CA GLN A 202 13.39 -23.90 5.63
C GLN A 202 13.18 -24.96 6.71
N GLN A 203 12.65 -24.56 7.87
CA GLN A 203 12.36 -25.46 9.01
C GLN A 203 10.85 -25.74 9.12
N ASN A 204 10.50 -26.79 9.85
CA ASN A 204 9.10 -27.15 10.18
C ASN A 204 8.19 -27.36 8.96
N VAL A 205 8.72 -27.83 7.84
CA VAL A 205 7.95 -28.12 6.62
C VAL A 205 7.80 -29.63 6.38
N LYS A 206 6.65 -30.04 5.84
CA LYS A 206 6.34 -31.45 5.51
C LYS A 206 6.95 -31.92 4.18
N HIS A 207 7.47 -31.00 3.37
CA HIS A 207 8.12 -31.27 2.09
C HIS A 207 9.65 -31.12 2.22
N ARG A 208 10.37 -31.37 1.12
CA ARG A 208 11.84 -31.18 1.09
C ARG A 208 12.16 -29.71 1.40
N PRO A 209 12.95 -29.42 2.46
CA PRO A 209 13.30 -28.06 2.85
C PRO A 209 13.98 -27.28 1.71
N ALA A 210 13.48 -26.11 1.42
CA ALA A 210 14.02 -25.20 0.41
C ALA A 210 15.22 -24.41 0.96
N LYS A 211 16.11 -23.99 0.07
CA LYS A 211 17.22 -23.07 0.37
C LYS A 211 16.67 -21.68 0.66
N LEU A 212 17.24 -20.99 1.67
CA LEU A 212 16.87 -19.62 2.04
C LEU A 212 17.77 -18.60 1.35
N PHE A 213 17.20 -17.43 1.09
CA PHE A 213 17.84 -16.28 0.48
C PHE A 213 17.48 -15.02 1.26
N SER A 214 18.31 -13.99 1.16
CA SER A 214 17.99 -12.62 1.57
C SER A 214 18.36 -11.64 0.46
N PHE A 215 17.76 -10.45 0.47
CA PHE A 215 18.09 -9.40 -0.48
C PHE A 215 19.39 -8.70 -0.07
N ASP A 216 20.33 -8.56 -1.01
CA ASP A 216 21.56 -7.80 -0.81
C ASP A 216 21.34 -6.32 -1.15
N LYS A 217 20.75 -5.59 -0.19
CA LYS A 217 20.43 -4.18 -0.34
C LYS A 217 21.67 -3.34 -0.64
N LYS A 218 22.81 -3.66 -0.03
CA LYS A 218 24.07 -2.92 -0.21
C LYS A 218 24.56 -3.05 -1.66
N THR A 219 24.65 -4.27 -2.18
CA THR A 219 25.05 -4.51 -3.58
C THR A 219 24.08 -3.85 -4.55
N PHE A 220 22.77 -3.86 -4.25
CA PHE A 220 21.76 -3.20 -5.07
C PHE A 220 21.96 -1.68 -5.11
N GLU A 221 22.15 -1.03 -3.96
CA GLU A 221 22.35 0.42 -3.86
C GLU A 221 23.62 0.84 -4.59
N GLU A 222 24.73 0.14 -4.40
CA GLU A 222 26.01 0.41 -5.09
C GLU A 222 25.87 0.28 -6.62
N ALA A 223 25.18 -0.73 -7.09
CA ALA A 223 24.94 -0.96 -8.51
C ALA A 223 24.00 0.09 -9.14
N THR A 224 23.01 0.56 -8.39
CA THR A 224 22.07 1.61 -8.83
C THR A 224 22.76 2.97 -8.93
N VAL A 225 23.57 3.35 -7.94
CA VAL A 225 24.36 4.60 -7.96
C VAL A 225 25.27 4.65 -9.17
N ASN A 226 25.87 3.54 -9.55
CA ASN A 226 26.77 3.42 -10.69
C ASN A 226 26.05 3.26 -12.05
N ASN A 227 24.71 3.36 -12.11
CA ASN A 227 23.87 3.08 -13.29
C ASN A 227 24.17 1.74 -13.96
N SER A 228 24.71 0.77 -13.22
CA SER A 228 25.06 -0.57 -13.73
C SER A 228 23.94 -1.58 -13.60
N TYR A 229 22.87 -1.23 -12.89
CA TYR A 229 21.72 -2.10 -12.64
C TYR A 229 20.41 -1.33 -12.58
N THR A 230 19.37 -1.87 -13.21
CA THR A 230 18.00 -1.42 -13.08
C THR A 230 17.15 -2.61 -12.65
N PHE A 231 16.45 -2.47 -11.53
CA PHE A 231 15.49 -3.49 -11.09
C PHE A 231 14.36 -3.59 -12.11
N LYS A 232 14.09 -4.80 -12.59
CA LYS A 232 12.98 -5.06 -13.51
C LYS A 232 12.50 -6.50 -13.38
N MET A 233 11.25 -6.67 -12.97
CA MET A 233 10.57 -7.96 -12.88
C MET A 233 9.58 -8.20 -14.02
#